data_aee0420fac0849ff18095b109be0ab3b
#
_entry.id   aee0420fac0849ff18095b109be0ab3b
#
_cell.length_a   1.000
_cell.length_b   1.000
_cell.length_c   1.000
_cell.angle_alpha   90.00
_cell.angle_beta   90.00
_cell.angle_gamma   90.00
#
_symmetry.space_group_name_H-M   'P 1'
#
loop_
_entity.id
_entity.type
_entity.pdbx_description
1 polymer ?
#
loop_
_entity_poly.entity_id
_entity_poly.type
_entity_poly.pdbx_seq_one_letter_code
_entity_poly.pdbx_strand_id
1 'polypeptide(L)'
;MLSFYLSMVETEEQKSFVENVYIQYEQDLYKVALSILHNKQDAEDAVHDTFIQIVKNIDKIMQIDRPKLRGFLVIISRNCSINIYRKRKKDAHFDIDDEDQPEAADDFDLEQSITNKQEQEKVREALNKMNDDQRSIILMRYFYDMSLDSISSELNISYEAVRKRLDRARSALYRVLTGGNDNEC
;
A
#
# COMPACT_ATOMS: atom_id res chain seq x y z
N MET A 1 20.37 -1.58 -10.88
CA MET A 1 19.43 -1.26 -9.78
C MET A 1 19.60 -2.20 -8.60
N LEU A 2 19.53 -3.53 -8.76
CA LEU A 2 19.65 -4.49 -7.64
C LEU A 2 20.91 -4.28 -6.79
N SER A 3 22.09 -4.14 -7.39
CA SER A 3 23.36 -3.93 -6.66
C SER A 3 23.33 -2.71 -5.73
N PHE A 4 22.59 -1.68 -6.09
CA PHE A 4 22.40 -0.50 -5.27
C PHE A 4 21.60 -0.84 -3.98
N TYR A 5 20.49 -1.57 -4.12
CA TYR A 5 19.69 -1.97 -2.94
C TYR A 5 20.48 -2.90 -2.02
N LEU A 6 21.25 -3.84 -2.58
CA LEU A 6 22.10 -4.74 -1.81
C LEU A 6 23.20 -4.02 -1.02
N SER A 7 23.68 -2.87 -1.52
CA SER A 7 24.67 -2.06 -0.81
C SER A 7 24.09 -1.31 0.40
N MET A 8 22.76 -1.20 0.51
CA MET A 8 22.07 -0.49 1.59
C MET A 8 21.71 -1.39 2.77
N VAL A 9 21.89 -2.69 2.67
CA VAL A 9 21.59 -3.66 3.71
C VAL A 9 22.88 -4.28 4.26
N GLU A 10 22.87 -4.65 5.55
CA GLU A 10 24.08 -5.01 6.27
C GLU A 10 24.35 -6.51 6.28
N THR A 11 23.29 -7.33 6.46
CA THR A 11 23.44 -8.77 6.65
C THR A 11 23.24 -9.56 5.35
N GLU A 12 23.88 -10.73 5.25
CA GLU A 12 23.69 -11.63 4.11
C GLU A 12 22.25 -12.15 4.02
N GLU A 13 21.55 -12.28 5.14
CA GLU A 13 20.14 -12.66 5.18
C GLU A 13 19.25 -11.57 4.55
N GLN A 14 19.49 -10.31 4.91
CA GLN A 14 18.80 -9.16 4.30
C GLN A 14 19.10 -9.06 2.81
N LYS A 15 20.36 -9.26 2.39
CA LYS A 15 20.74 -9.27 0.97
C LYS A 15 19.99 -10.33 0.19
N SER A 16 20.00 -11.57 0.71
CA SER A 16 19.28 -12.68 0.09
C SER A 16 17.77 -12.41 0.00
N PHE A 17 17.19 -11.81 1.03
CA PHE A 17 15.78 -11.42 1.02
C PHE A 17 15.48 -10.38 -0.06
N VAL A 18 16.25 -9.28 -0.13
CA VAL A 18 16.07 -8.21 -1.12
C VAL A 18 16.25 -8.76 -2.54
N GLU A 19 17.25 -9.61 -2.77
CA GLU A 19 17.48 -10.24 -4.07
C GLU A 19 16.29 -11.10 -4.51
N ASN A 20 15.78 -11.94 -3.60
CA ASN A 20 14.60 -12.77 -3.88
C ASN A 20 13.35 -11.94 -4.18
N VAL A 21 13.10 -10.88 -3.38
CA VAL A 21 11.98 -9.95 -3.59
C VAL A 21 12.12 -9.24 -4.94
N TYR A 22 13.32 -8.80 -5.28
CA TYR A 22 13.58 -8.12 -6.55
C TYR A 22 13.28 -9.05 -7.74
N ILE A 23 13.88 -10.24 -7.75
CA ILE A 23 13.70 -11.21 -8.85
C ILE A 23 12.23 -11.61 -9.01
N GLN A 24 11.52 -11.82 -7.89
CA GLN A 24 10.17 -12.36 -7.91
C GLN A 24 9.10 -11.30 -8.19
N TYR A 25 9.25 -10.07 -7.71
CA TYR A 25 8.15 -9.10 -7.68
C TYR A 25 8.40 -7.81 -8.46
N GLU A 26 9.62 -7.48 -8.90
CA GLU A 26 9.93 -6.21 -9.57
C GLU A 26 9.00 -5.94 -10.77
N GLN A 27 8.76 -6.93 -11.63
CA GLN A 27 7.88 -6.78 -12.78
C GLN A 27 6.40 -6.60 -12.41
N ASP A 28 5.93 -7.26 -11.35
CA ASP A 28 4.56 -7.10 -10.86
C ASP A 28 4.37 -5.69 -10.26
N LEU A 29 5.33 -5.22 -9.45
CA LEU A 29 5.32 -3.88 -8.88
C LEU A 29 5.37 -2.80 -9.98
N TYR A 30 6.16 -3.03 -11.03
CA TYR A 30 6.21 -2.13 -12.19
C TYR A 30 4.85 -2.05 -12.91
N LYS A 31 4.16 -3.18 -13.12
CA LYS A 31 2.83 -3.19 -13.74
C LYS A 31 1.82 -2.41 -12.91
N VAL A 32 1.85 -2.57 -11.59
CA VAL A 32 1.01 -1.80 -10.65
C VAL A 32 1.30 -0.30 -10.78
N ALA A 33 2.56 0.10 -10.73
CA ALA A 33 2.96 1.50 -10.86
C ALA A 33 2.55 2.08 -12.22
N LEU A 34 2.78 1.34 -13.32
CA LEU A 34 2.43 1.78 -14.67
C LEU A 34 0.91 1.94 -14.86
N SER A 35 0.10 1.08 -14.24
CA SER A 35 -1.37 1.18 -14.29
C SER A 35 -1.92 2.45 -13.62
N ILE A 36 -1.17 3.01 -12.67
CA ILE A 36 -1.54 4.24 -11.93
C ILE A 36 -0.99 5.48 -12.63
N LEU A 37 0.27 5.43 -13.04
CA LEU A 37 1.01 6.60 -13.51
C LEU A 37 0.91 6.83 -15.01
N HIS A 38 0.58 5.79 -15.78
CA HIS A 38 0.50 5.81 -17.25
C HIS A 38 1.76 6.39 -17.94
N ASN A 39 2.89 6.39 -17.23
CA ASN A 39 4.18 6.89 -17.69
C ASN A 39 5.27 5.92 -17.26
N LYS A 40 6.10 5.48 -18.22
CA LYS A 40 7.14 4.46 -17.95
C LYS A 40 8.21 4.94 -16.97
N GLN A 41 8.67 6.18 -17.14
CA GLN A 41 9.72 6.73 -16.29
C GLN A 41 9.23 6.91 -14.85
N ASP A 42 8.05 7.48 -14.67
CA ASP A 42 7.44 7.62 -13.35
C ASP A 42 7.17 6.25 -12.69
N ALA A 43 6.81 5.23 -13.49
CA ALA A 43 6.63 3.88 -12.99
C ALA A 43 7.95 3.23 -12.52
N GLU A 44 9.06 3.47 -13.26
CA GLU A 44 10.40 3.06 -12.84
C GLU A 44 10.81 3.75 -11.55
N ASP A 45 10.55 5.05 -11.42
CA ASP A 45 10.81 5.84 -10.20
C ASP A 45 9.98 5.31 -9.02
N ALA A 46 8.70 4.97 -9.23
CA ALA A 46 7.84 4.40 -8.20
C ALA A 46 8.35 3.03 -7.71
N VAL A 47 8.83 2.18 -8.63
CA VAL A 47 9.46 0.90 -8.27
C VAL A 47 10.75 1.13 -7.51
N HIS A 48 11.57 2.11 -7.92
CA HIS A 48 12.77 2.47 -7.19
C HIS A 48 12.45 2.91 -5.77
N ASP A 49 11.49 3.83 -5.59
CA ASP A 49 11.04 4.29 -4.28
C ASP A 49 10.48 3.12 -3.44
N THR A 50 9.77 2.18 -4.06
CA THR A 50 9.27 0.97 -3.42
C THR A 50 10.42 0.15 -2.82
N PHE A 51 11.47 -0.12 -3.58
CA PHE A 51 12.63 -0.87 -3.06
C PHE A 51 13.42 -0.10 -2.00
N ILE A 52 13.48 1.22 -2.09
CA ILE A 52 14.05 2.06 -1.02
C ILE A 52 13.24 1.91 0.28
N GLN A 53 11.90 1.88 0.21
CA GLN A 53 11.06 1.66 1.39
C GLN A 53 11.22 0.25 1.95
N ILE A 54 11.31 -0.77 1.10
CA ILE A 54 11.58 -2.15 1.51
C ILE A 54 12.88 -2.24 2.30
N VAL A 55 13.95 -1.67 1.79
CA VAL A 55 15.28 -1.68 2.44
C VAL A 55 15.25 -0.92 3.76
N LYS A 56 14.62 0.26 3.81
CA LYS A 56 14.50 1.05 5.06
C LYS A 56 13.73 0.32 6.17
N ASN A 57 12.81 -0.55 5.82
CA ASN A 57 11.94 -1.28 6.76
C ASN A 57 12.21 -2.79 6.75
N ILE A 58 13.40 -3.21 6.30
CA ILE A 58 13.75 -4.61 5.99
C ILE A 58 13.43 -5.57 7.12
N ASP A 59 13.80 -5.26 8.36
CA ASP A 59 13.62 -6.15 9.51
C ASP A 59 12.14 -6.43 9.81
N LYS A 60 11.26 -5.45 9.55
CA LYS A 60 9.82 -5.61 9.72
C LYS A 60 9.21 -6.40 8.57
N ILE A 61 9.66 -6.14 7.35
CA ILE A 61 9.13 -6.79 6.14
C ILE A 61 9.53 -8.27 6.10
N MET A 62 10.72 -8.61 6.56
CA MET A 62 11.16 -10.00 6.68
C MET A 62 10.31 -10.83 7.66
N GLN A 63 9.60 -10.19 8.59
CA GLN A 63 8.69 -10.85 9.55
C GLN A 63 7.29 -11.08 8.96
N ILE A 64 6.98 -10.54 7.78
CA ILE A 64 5.68 -10.74 7.14
C ILE A 64 5.61 -12.17 6.58
N ASP A 65 4.51 -12.85 6.88
CA ASP A 65 4.24 -14.19 6.33
C ASP A 65 4.34 -14.19 4.81
N ARG A 66 5.01 -15.19 4.23
CA ARG A 66 5.23 -15.28 2.77
C ARG A 66 3.97 -15.11 1.94
N PRO A 67 2.81 -15.71 2.29
CA PRO A 67 1.57 -15.51 1.53
C PRO A 67 1.08 -14.05 1.51
N LYS A 68 1.37 -13.28 2.56
CA LYS A 68 0.97 -11.88 2.69
C LYS A 68 1.96 -10.91 2.04
N LEU A 69 3.20 -11.35 1.81
CA LEU A 69 4.30 -10.48 1.38
C LEU A 69 3.98 -9.78 0.05
N ARG A 70 3.48 -10.52 -0.95
CA ARG A 70 3.11 -9.96 -2.26
C ARG A 70 2.13 -8.80 -2.12
N GLY A 71 1.02 -9.02 -1.39
CA GLY A 71 0.01 -7.98 -1.18
C GLY A 71 0.56 -6.74 -0.47
N PHE A 72 1.45 -6.94 0.51
CA PHE A 72 2.12 -5.84 1.20
C PHE A 72 3.01 -5.02 0.25
N LEU A 73 3.83 -5.69 -0.58
CA LEU A 73 4.69 -5.02 -1.55
C LEU A 73 3.89 -4.23 -2.59
N VAL A 74 2.75 -4.77 -3.02
CA VAL A 74 1.81 -4.06 -3.91
C VAL A 74 1.27 -2.79 -3.26
N ILE A 75 0.92 -2.82 -1.98
CA ILE A 75 0.48 -1.63 -1.24
C ILE A 75 1.59 -0.57 -1.19
N ILE A 76 2.83 -0.95 -0.93
CA ILE A 76 3.96 -0.01 -0.94
C ILE A 76 4.11 0.63 -2.32
N SER A 77 4.16 -0.19 -3.39
CA SER A 77 4.30 0.30 -4.76
C SER A 77 3.18 1.27 -5.16
N ARG A 78 1.95 0.94 -4.79
CA ARG A 78 0.79 1.79 -5.02
C ARG A 78 0.91 3.13 -4.29
N ASN A 79 1.31 3.13 -3.03
CA ASN A 79 1.51 4.36 -2.26
C ASN A 79 2.63 5.24 -2.86
N CYS A 80 3.75 4.64 -3.29
CA CYS A 80 4.81 5.36 -4.00
C CYS A 80 4.28 5.99 -5.30
N SER A 81 3.51 5.22 -6.08
CA SER A 81 2.91 5.70 -7.33
C SER A 81 1.93 6.86 -7.11
N ILE A 82 1.05 6.76 -6.12
CA ILE A 82 0.10 7.83 -5.77
C ILE A 82 0.85 9.08 -5.31
N ASN A 83 1.94 8.96 -4.56
CA ASN A 83 2.75 10.10 -4.13
C ASN A 83 3.39 10.82 -5.33
N ILE A 84 3.92 10.08 -6.32
CA ILE A 84 4.46 10.65 -7.56
C ILE A 84 3.35 11.34 -8.35
N TYR A 85 2.19 10.70 -8.52
CA TYR A 85 1.03 11.28 -9.20
C TYR A 85 0.58 12.60 -8.58
N ARG A 86 0.45 12.64 -7.25
CA ARG A 86 0.08 13.85 -6.51
C ARG A 86 1.10 14.97 -6.67
N LYS A 87 2.40 14.62 -6.59
CA LYS A 87 3.48 15.59 -6.81
C LYS A 87 3.39 16.21 -8.21
N ARG A 88 3.21 15.39 -9.26
CA ARG A 88 3.04 15.87 -10.63
C ARG A 88 1.83 16.81 -10.79
N LYS A 89 0.67 16.43 -10.23
CA LYS A 89 -0.53 17.28 -10.27
C LYS A 89 -0.27 18.63 -9.60
N LYS A 90 0.38 18.64 -8.45
CA LYS A 90 0.73 19.86 -7.73
C LYS A 90 1.70 20.76 -8.55
N ASP A 91 2.72 20.16 -9.15
CA ASP A 91 3.70 20.89 -9.97
C ASP A 91 3.07 21.45 -11.27
N ALA A 92 2.02 20.80 -11.76
CA ALA A 92 1.24 21.26 -12.91
C ALA A 92 0.16 22.32 -12.56
N HIS A 93 0.08 22.82 -11.34
CA HIS A 93 -0.92 23.81 -10.85
C HIS A 93 -2.39 23.37 -11.00
N PHE A 94 -2.66 22.07 -10.96
CA PHE A 94 -4.02 21.55 -10.85
C PHE A 94 -4.43 21.41 -9.39
N ASP A 95 -5.60 21.93 -9.03
CA ASP A 95 -6.22 21.70 -7.73
C ASP A 95 -6.46 20.19 -7.56
N ILE A 96 -5.93 19.64 -6.44
CA ILE A 96 -6.06 18.22 -6.12
C ILE A 96 -7.35 18.09 -5.29
N ASP A 97 -8.45 17.75 -5.93
CA ASP A 97 -9.56 17.14 -5.20
C ASP A 97 -9.17 15.72 -4.82
N ASP A 98 -9.34 15.35 -3.54
CA ASP A 98 -9.02 14.01 -2.99
C ASP A 98 -9.80 12.88 -3.70
N GLU A 99 -10.82 13.21 -4.49
CA GLU A 99 -11.66 12.26 -5.23
C GLU A 99 -11.06 11.79 -6.56
N ASP A 100 -10.04 12.50 -7.08
CA ASP A 100 -9.42 12.26 -8.40
C ASP A 100 -8.21 11.32 -8.31
N GLN A 101 -8.32 10.20 -7.58
CA GLN A 101 -7.26 9.21 -7.48
C GLN A 101 -7.40 8.13 -8.56
N PRO A 102 -6.30 7.71 -9.21
CA PRO A 102 -6.38 6.63 -10.18
C PRO A 102 -6.77 5.33 -9.48
N GLU A 103 -7.84 4.70 -9.95
CA GLU A 103 -8.25 3.37 -9.53
C GLU A 103 -7.36 2.33 -10.21
N ALA A 104 -6.58 1.59 -9.43
CA ALA A 104 -5.97 0.37 -9.91
C ALA A 104 -6.74 -0.83 -9.34
N ALA A 105 -7.29 -1.66 -10.21
CA ALA A 105 -7.93 -2.91 -9.82
C ALA A 105 -6.90 -3.86 -9.23
N ASP A 106 -7.03 -4.19 -7.95
CA ASP A 106 -6.18 -5.14 -7.29
C ASP A 106 -7.02 -6.24 -6.62
N ASP A 107 -6.76 -7.47 -7.03
CA ASP A 107 -7.36 -8.66 -6.42
C ASP A 107 -6.59 -8.94 -5.11
N PHE A 108 -7.05 -8.33 -4.01
CA PHE A 108 -6.46 -8.52 -2.70
C PHE A 108 -6.94 -9.84 -2.09
N ASP A 109 -6.01 -10.78 -1.89
CA ASP A 109 -6.30 -12.08 -1.32
C ASP A 109 -6.37 -12.05 0.22
N LEU A 110 -7.59 -12.13 0.77
CA LEU A 110 -7.91 -12.12 2.20
C LEU A 110 -7.94 -13.51 2.86
N GLU A 111 -7.55 -14.58 2.16
CA GLU A 111 -7.90 -15.95 2.52
C GLU A 111 -7.44 -16.44 3.91
N GLN A 112 -6.59 -15.71 4.63
CA GLN A 112 -5.98 -16.25 5.86
C GLN A 112 -6.46 -15.65 7.19
N SER A 113 -7.29 -14.61 7.19
CA SER A 113 -7.57 -13.84 8.43
C SER A 113 -8.94 -14.07 9.07
N ILE A 114 -9.90 -14.68 8.41
CA ILE A 114 -11.28 -14.83 8.89
C ILE A 114 -11.75 -16.27 8.70
N THR A 115 -12.33 -16.87 9.74
CA THR A 115 -12.72 -18.30 9.77
C THR A 115 -14.00 -18.61 9.00
N ASN A 116 -14.77 -17.60 8.60
CA ASN A 116 -16.04 -17.76 7.90
C ASN A 116 -15.98 -17.16 6.50
N LYS A 117 -16.07 -17.98 5.46
CA LYS A 117 -16.00 -17.57 4.05
C LYS A 117 -16.99 -16.47 3.66
N GLN A 118 -18.20 -16.46 4.25
CA GLN A 118 -19.19 -15.43 3.97
C GLN A 118 -18.83 -14.07 4.58
N GLU A 119 -18.19 -14.07 5.75
CA GLU A 119 -17.71 -12.84 6.39
C GLU A 119 -16.45 -12.31 5.66
N GLN A 120 -15.59 -13.20 5.18
CA GLN A 120 -14.45 -12.84 4.34
C GLN A 120 -14.89 -12.10 3.09
N GLU A 121 -15.88 -12.62 2.37
CA GLU A 121 -16.37 -12.02 1.14
C GLU A 121 -16.98 -10.63 1.39
N LYS A 122 -17.78 -10.47 2.47
CA LYS A 122 -18.32 -9.17 2.86
C LYS A 122 -17.24 -8.14 3.16
N VAL A 123 -16.19 -8.55 3.89
CA VAL A 123 -15.04 -7.65 4.18
C VAL A 123 -14.29 -7.30 2.92
N ARG A 124 -14.05 -8.27 2.01
CA ARG A 124 -13.41 -8.05 0.71
C ARG A 124 -14.20 -7.05 -0.13
N GLU A 125 -15.52 -7.26 -0.28
CA GLU A 125 -16.39 -6.33 -1.00
C GLU A 125 -16.37 -4.93 -0.38
N ALA A 126 -16.41 -4.85 0.96
CA ALA A 126 -16.33 -3.58 1.66
C ALA A 126 -15.01 -2.84 1.41
N LEU A 127 -13.88 -3.56 1.48
CA LEU A 127 -12.56 -2.99 1.17
C LEU A 127 -12.46 -2.54 -0.29
N ASN A 128 -13.07 -3.27 -1.22
CA ASN A 128 -13.07 -2.91 -2.64
C ASN A 128 -13.90 -1.65 -2.95
N LYS A 129 -14.88 -1.33 -2.10
CA LYS A 129 -15.68 -0.09 -2.20
C LYS A 129 -15.02 1.13 -1.56
N MET A 130 -13.92 0.95 -0.83
CA MET A 130 -13.17 2.04 -0.21
C MET A 130 -12.19 2.63 -1.21
N ASN A 131 -11.88 3.92 -1.03
CA ASN A 131 -10.78 4.50 -1.78
C ASN A 131 -9.43 3.89 -1.33
N ASP A 132 -8.42 3.98 -2.18
CA ASP A 132 -7.14 3.31 -2.01
C ASP A 132 -6.39 3.71 -0.73
N ASP A 133 -6.42 4.99 -0.36
CA ASP A 133 -5.79 5.47 0.88
C ASP A 133 -6.44 4.85 2.12
N GLN A 134 -7.77 4.78 2.14
CA GLN A 134 -8.51 4.18 3.25
C GLN A 134 -8.28 2.68 3.32
N ARG A 135 -8.32 2.00 2.18
CA ARG A 135 -8.06 0.56 2.09
C ARG A 135 -6.64 0.24 2.56
N SER A 136 -5.63 0.94 2.02
CA SER A 136 -4.22 0.72 2.35
C SER A 136 -3.97 0.84 3.85
N ILE A 137 -4.49 1.88 4.51
CA ILE A 137 -4.24 2.09 5.94
C ILE A 137 -4.94 1.06 6.82
N ILE A 138 -6.13 0.59 6.43
CA ILE A 138 -6.83 -0.52 7.10
C ILE A 138 -6.02 -1.81 6.98
N LEU A 139 -5.55 -2.13 5.77
CA LEU A 139 -4.74 -3.33 5.54
C LEU A 139 -3.43 -3.27 6.32
N MET A 140 -2.70 -2.16 6.28
CA MET A 140 -1.48 -1.98 7.05
C MET A 140 -1.72 -2.20 8.54
N ARG A 141 -2.79 -1.64 9.10
CA ARG A 141 -3.05 -1.72 10.53
C ARG A 141 -3.56 -3.08 10.99
N TYR A 142 -4.53 -3.68 10.27
CA TYR A 142 -5.27 -4.83 10.75
C TYR A 142 -4.88 -6.15 10.09
N PHE A 143 -4.41 -6.12 8.87
CA PHE A 143 -4.00 -7.32 8.16
C PHE A 143 -2.49 -7.59 8.32
N TYR A 144 -1.67 -6.54 8.27
CA TYR A 144 -0.21 -6.62 8.44
C TYR A 144 0.24 -6.29 9.87
N ASP A 145 -0.68 -5.98 10.78
CA ASP A 145 -0.44 -5.66 12.19
C ASP A 145 0.65 -4.60 12.44
N MET A 146 0.73 -3.62 11.55
CA MET A 146 1.72 -2.55 11.65
C MET A 146 1.37 -1.56 12.76
N SER A 147 2.37 -1.08 13.49
CA SER A 147 2.20 0.05 14.41
C SER A 147 1.92 1.35 13.68
N LEU A 148 1.30 2.33 14.34
CA LEU A 148 1.05 3.64 13.73
C LEU A 148 2.34 4.37 13.36
N ASP A 149 3.43 4.17 14.12
CA ASP A 149 4.74 4.71 13.80
C ASP A 149 5.32 4.07 12.53
N SER A 150 5.13 2.76 12.38
CA SER A 150 5.56 2.04 11.16
C SER A 150 4.79 2.53 9.95
N ILE A 151 3.47 2.70 10.07
CA ILE A 151 2.62 3.24 9.01
C ILE A 151 3.01 4.69 8.68
N SER A 152 3.32 5.52 9.70
CA SER A 152 3.80 6.89 9.54
C SER A 152 5.07 6.94 8.68
N SER A 153 6.03 6.09 9.01
CA SER A 153 7.29 5.97 8.26
C SER A 153 7.06 5.49 6.82
N GLU A 154 6.20 4.48 6.63
CA GLU A 154 5.91 3.87 5.33
C GLU A 154 5.18 4.83 4.39
N LEU A 155 4.19 5.56 4.91
CA LEU A 155 3.41 6.53 4.13
C LEU A 155 4.10 7.91 4.02
N ASN A 156 5.23 8.11 4.73
CA ASN A 156 5.95 9.39 4.83
C ASN A 156 5.02 10.55 5.25
N ILE A 157 4.17 10.30 6.25
CA ILE A 157 3.27 11.28 6.85
C ILE A 157 3.42 11.28 8.38
N SER A 158 2.94 12.35 9.06
CA SER A 158 3.04 12.41 10.51
C SER A 158 2.16 11.35 11.20
N TYR A 159 2.56 10.94 12.41
CA TYR A 159 1.78 10.04 13.27
C TYR A 159 0.33 10.50 13.44
N GLU A 160 0.12 11.80 13.68
CA GLU A 160 -1.21 12.40 13.82
C GLU A 160 -2.03 12.29 12.53
N ALA A 161 -1.38 12.42 11.36
CA ALA A 161 -2.04 12.23 10.08
C ALA A 161 -2.47 10.77 9.88
N VAL A 162 -1.61 9.80 10.26
CA VAL A 162 -1.97 8.36 10.25
C VAL A 162 -3.20 8.10 11.10
N ARG A 163 -3.20 8.61 12.33
CA ARG A 163 -4.32 8.43 13.27
C ARG A 163 -5.64 8.96 12.68
N LYS A 164 -5.62 10.21 12.17
CA LYS A 164 -6.81 10.81 11.55
C LYS A 164 -7.28 10.04 10.30
N ARG A 165 -6.35 9.58 9.45
CA ARG A 165 -6.69 8.76 8.28
C ARG A 165 -7.29 7.42 8.69
N LEU A 166 -6.72 6.75 9.69
CA LEU A 166 -7.22 5.48 10.19
C LEU A 166 -8.64 5.61 10.77
N ASP A 167 -8.92 6.67 11.52
CA ASP A 167 -10.26 6.93 12.07
C ASP A 167 -11.29 7.15 10.95
N ARG A 168 -10.94 7.93 9.92
CA ARG A 168 -11.81 8.11 8.74
C ARG A 168 -12.03 6.79 7.98
N ALA A 169 -10.96 6.01 7.79
CA ALA A 169 -11.03 4.73 7.10
C ALA A 169 -11.91 3.72 7.85
N ARG A 170 -11.82 3.68 9.19
CA ARG A 170 -12.71 2.86 10.04
C ARG A 170 -14.17 3.25 9.88
N SER A 171 -14.46 4.54 9.91
CA SER A 171 -15.83 5.05 9.73
C SER A 171 -16.37 4.73 8.35
N ALA A 172 -15.54 4.82 7.31
CA ALA A 172 -15.91 4.43 5.95
C ALA A 172 -16.18 2.93 5.84
N LEU A 173 -15.31 2.07 6.39
CA LEU A 173 -15.49 0.63 6.41
C LEU A 173 -16.79 0.24 7.13
N TYR A 174 -17.05 0.83 8.29
CA TYR A 174 -18.26 0.59 9.06
C TYR A 174 -19.52 0.92 8.24
N ARG A 175 -19.56 2.08 7.59
CA ARG A 175 -20.70 2.47 6.72
C ARG A 175 -20.94 1.47 5.60
N VAL A 176 -19.88 1.02 4.93
CA VAL A 176 -20.02 0.02 3.85
C VAL A 176 -20.52 -1.32 4.38
N LEU A 177 -20.02 -1.79 5.52
CA LEU A 177 -20.42 -3.07 6.12
C LEU A 177 -21.84 -3.07 6.67
N THR A 178 -22.31 -1.93 7.20
CA THR A 178 -23.66 -1.81 7.79
C THR A 178 -24.74 -1.41 6.80
N GLY A 179 -24.35 -1.15 5.52
CA GLY A 179 -25.29 -0.67 4.50
C GLY A 179 -25.87 0.71 4.83
N GLY A 180 -25.12 1.53 5.60
CA GLY A 180 -25.57 2.81 6.10
C GLY A 180 -25.95 3.76 4.95
N ASN A 181 -27.24 4.03 4.85
CA ASN A 181 -27.77 5.15 4.08
C ASN A 181 -27.21 6.45 4.63
N ASP A 182 -26.78 7.32 3.72
CA ASP A 182 -26.38 8.72 4.00
C ASP A 182 -27.62 9.56 4.43
N ASN A 183 -28.26 9.23 5.54
CA ASN A 183 -29.34 10.00 6.12
C ASN A 183 -29.36 9.85 7.65
N GLU A 184 -28.34 10.40 8.31
CA GLU A 184 -28.53 10.95 9.67
C GLU A 184 -27.39 11.94 9.96
N CYS A 185 -27.73 13.23 9.88
CA CYS A 185 -27.13 14.48 10.38
C CYS A 185 -25.62 14.63 10.37
#